data_a5263a9385171c9d8c7b9b067955ab61
#
_entry.id   a5263a9385171c9d8c7b9b067955ab61
#
_cell.length_a   1.000
_cell.length_b   1.000
_cell.length_c   1.000
_cell.angle_alpha   90.00
_cell.angle_beta   90.00
_cell.angle_gamma   90.00
#
_symmetry.space_group_name_H-M   'P 1'
#
loop_
_entity.id
_entity.type
_entity.pdbx_description
1 polymer ?
#
loop_
_entity_poly.entity_id
_entity_poly.type
_entity_poly.pdbx_seq_one_letter_code
_entity_poly.pdbx_strand_id
1 'polypeptide(L)'
;GVRLVGSEMCIRDRFAAVISWCLYSVLLKKMDTSIPQLASLEVMIIIGLFFIIPFYLFESFNGTFLLSSSYDFFIIIYVAIFASIAAYFAWNKGVYLIGPNRAGLFLHFIPVFAAIWAITFLNESFAIFHIVGVFFIITGIILSNIRFKNEQNSQN
;
A
#
# COMPACT_ATOMS: atom_id res chain seq x y z
N GLY A 1 25.50 -18.16 7.39
CA GLY A 1 24.66 -17.75 8.53
C GLY A 1 24.08 -16.33 8.42
N VAL A 2 24.83 -15.40 7.87
CA VAL A 2 24.42 -13.97 7.82
C VAL A 2 23.26 -13.71 6.85
N ARG A 3 23.11 -14.49 5.79
CA ARG A 3 22.02 -14.34 4.80
C ARG A 3 20.65 -14.77 5.33
N LEU A 4 20.59 -15.73 6.24
CA LEU A 4 19.32 -16.21 6.83
C LEU A 4 18.77 -15.23 7.87
N VAL A 5 19.61 -14.62 8.68
CA VAL A 5 19.19 -13.63 9.69
C VAL A 5 18.56 -12.38 9.04
N GLY A 6 19.11 -11.90 7.92
CA GLY A 6 18.55 -10.77 7.18
C GLY A 6 17.18 -11.09 6.53
N SER A 7 16.98 -12.31 6.05
CA SER A 7 15.70 -12.70 5.40
C SER A 7 14.55 -12.87 6.41
N GLU A 8 14.82 -13.44 7.59
CA GLU A 8 13.83 -13.60 8.65
C GLU A 8 13.37 -12.24 9.24
N MET A 9 14.30 -11.30 9.42
CA MET A 9 14.00 -9.95 9.85
C MET A 9 13.06 -9.23 8.85
N CYS A 10 13.35 -9.31 7.54
CA CYS A 10 12.50 -8.76 6.49
C CYS A 10 11.10 -9.39 6.45
N ILE A 11 10.96 -10.68 6.74
CA ILE A 11 9.66 -11.37 6.75
C ILE A 11 8.81 -10.88 7.93
N ARG A 12 9.38 -10.78 9.12
CA ARG A 12 8.68 -10.28 10.32
C ARG A 12 8.18 -8.86 10.13
N ASP A 13 9.02 -7.97 9.59
CA ASP A 13 8.67 -6.57 9.37
C ASP A 13 7.55 -6.43 8.33
N ARG A 14 7.60 -7.21 7.26
CA ARG A 14 6.52 -7.26 6.25
C ARG A 14 5.22 -7.79 6.84
N PHE A 15 5.29 -8.80 7.70
CA PHE A 15 4.10 -9.35 8.33
C PHE A 15 3.44 -8.34 9.28
N ALA A 16 4.24 -7.64 10.08
CA ALA A 16 3.77 -6.55 10.93
C ALA A 16 3.13 -5.41 10.12
N ALA A 17 3.73 -5.04 8.99
CA ALA A 17 3.19 -4.02 8.09
C ALA A 17 1.84 -4.45 7.49
N VAL A 18 1.68 -5.71 7.08
CA VAL A 18 0.42 -6.24 6.55
C VAL A 18 -0.67 -6.22 7.62
N ILE A 19 -0.38 -6.66 8.84
CA ILE A 19 -1.35 -6.62 9.95
C ILE A 19 -1.77 -5.18 10.24
N SER A 20 -0.81 -4.25 10.32
CA SER A 20 -1.07 -2.83 10.55
C SER A 20 -1.95 -2.23 9.44
N TRP A 21 -1.70 -2.59 8.19
CA TRP A 21 -2.50 -2.16 7.04
C TRP A 21 -3.93 -2.70 7.09
N CYS A 22 -4.11 -3.97 7.47
CA CYS A 22 -5.44 -4.56 7.63
C CYS A 22 -6.23 -3.89 8.76
N LEU A 23 -5.59 -3.68 9.92
CA LEU A 23 -6.20 -2.97 11.04
C LEU A 23 -6.60 -1.54 10.68
N TYR A 24 -5.68 -0.80 10.03
CA TYR A 24 -5.95 0.52 9.50
C TYR A 24 -7.20 0.55 8.61
N SER A 25 -7.27 -0.36 7.63
CA SER A 25 -8.38 -0.40 6.66
C SER A 25 -9.73 -0.75 7.31
N VAL A 26 -9.73 -1.63 8.32
CA VAL A 26 -10.93 -1.98 9.09
C VAL A 26 -11.38 -0.82 9.99
N LEU A 27 -10.44 -0.16 10.68
CA LEU A 27 -10.73 0.99 11.52
C LEU A 27 -11.23 2.18 10.69
N LEU A 28 -10.65 2.41 9.54
CA LEU A 28 -11.06 3.46 8.60
C LEU A 28 -12.54 3.31 8.22
N LYS A 29 -13.03 2.08 8.01
CA LYS A 29 -14.45 1.83 7.72
C LYS A 29 -15.38 2.16 8.88
N LYS A 30 -14.88 2.09 10.13
CA LYS A 30 -15.65 2.40 11.34
C LYS A 30 -15.61 3.87 11.72
N MET A 31 -14.78 4.67 11.05
CA MET A 31 -14.70 6.11 11.35
C MET A 31 -16.01 6.82 11.01
N ASP A 32 -16.31 7.83 11.79
CA ASP A 32 -17.50 8.66 11.61
C ASP A 32 -17.43 9.36 10.24
N THR A 33 -18.52 9.25 9.48
CA THR A 33 -18.65 9.83 8.14
C THR A 33 -18.88 11.35 8.14
N SER A 34 -19.09 11.93 9.32
CA SER A 34 -19.25 13.38 9.49
C SER A 34 -17.95 14.16 9.28
N ILE A 35 -16.80 13.48 9.42
CA ILE A 35 -15.47 14.10 9.26
C ILE A 35 -15.05 14.04 7.79
N PRO A 36 -14.67 15.18 7.17
CA PRO A 36 -14.14 15.19 5.82
C PRO A 36 -12.92 14.25 5.70
N GLN A 37 -12.90 13.42 4.65
CA GLN A 37 -11.81 12.45 4.44
C GLN A 37 -10.42 13.08 4.45
N LEU A 38 -10.32 14.31 3.91
CA LEU A 38 -9.05 15.05 3.87
C LEU A 38 -8.57 15.39 5.29
N ALA A 39 -9.47 15.87 6.15
CA ALA A 39 -9.16 16.20 7.54
C ALA A 39 -8.72 14.95 8.34
N SER A 40 -9.38 13.82 8.12
CA SER A 40 -8.95 12.55 8.72
C SER A 40 -7.54 12.15 8.29
N LEU A 41 -7.22 12.32 7.01
CA LEU A 41 -5.89 12.02 6.47
C LEU A 41 -4.83 12.95 7.08
N GLU A 42 -5.12 14.24 7.18
CA GLU A 42 -4.22 15.23 7.80
C GLU A 42 -3.89 14.88 9.25
N VAL A 43 -4.89 14.55 10.06
CA VAL A 43 -4.70 14.13 11.46
C VAL A 43 -3.84 12.87 11.55
N MET A 44 -4.07 11.87 10.69
CA MET A 44 -3.26 10.66 10.66
C MET A 44 -1.80 10.94 10.29
N ILE A 45 -1.56 11.84 9.33
CA ILE A 45 -0.21 12.25 8.94
C ILE A 45 0.49 12.96 10.12
N ILE A 46 -0.19 13.88 10.79
CA ILE A 46 0.37 14.61 11.95
C ILE A 46 0.75 13.65 13.08
N ILE A 47 -0.14 12.71 13.41
CA ILE A 47 0.15 11.69 14.42
C ILE A 47 1.33 10.81 13.98
N GLY A 48 1.36 10.37 12.72
CA GLY A 48 2.46 9.58 12.17
C GLY A 48 3.80 10.31 12.25
N LEU A 49 3.83 11.60 11.90
CA LEU A 49 5.01 12.45 12.02
C LEU A 49 5.49 12.56 13.47
N PHE A 50 4.58 12.74 14.42
CA PHE A 50 4.92 12.81 15.84
C PHE A 50 5.69 11.56 16.31
N PHE A 51 5.31 10.38 15.83
CA PHE A 51 6.02 9.14 16.16
C PHE A 51 7.30 8.93 15.36
N ILE A 52 7.38 9.38 14.10
CA ILE A 52 8.54 9.15 13.24
C ILE A 52 9.69 10.14 13.55
N ILE A 53 9.37 11.39 13.90
CA ILE A 53 10.37 12.44 14.14
C ILE A 53 11.44 12.03 15.17
N PRO A 54 11.12 11.44 16.33
CA PRO A 54 12.14 11.02 17.31
C PRO A 54 13.13 10.00 16.73
N PHE A 55 12.64 9.04 15.94
CA PHE A 55 13.49 8.03 15.29
C PHE A 55 14.38 8.65 14.22
N TYR A 56 13.84 9.57 13.43
CA TYR A 56 14.60 10.31 12.44
C TYR A 56 15.71 11.15 13.07
N LEU A 57 15.42 11.85 14.15
CA LEU A 57 16.42 12.62 14.88
C LEU A 57 17.53 11.73 15.43
N PHE A 58 17.17 10.58 16.03
CA PHE A 58 18.15 9.62 16.53
C PHE A 58 19.07 9.09 15.42
N GLU A 59 18.52 8.77 14.26
CA GLU A 59 19.26 8.29 13.10
C GLU A 59 20.16 9.39 12.52
N SER A 60 19.66 10.62 12.44
CA SER A 60 20.41 11.78 11.95
C SER A 60 21.61 12.12 12.83
N PHE A 61 21.52 11.98 14.15
CA PHE A 61 22.63 12.19 15.08
C PHE A 61 23.75 11.15 14.88
N ASN A 62 23.43 9.96 14.37
CA ASN A 62 24.40 8.91 14.08
C ASN A 62 25.07 9.03 12.69
N GLY A 63 24.85 10.13 11.98
CA GLY A 63 25.62 10.52 10.79
C GLY A 63 25.15 9.91 9.46
N THR A 64 23.94 9.36 9.37
CA THR A 64 23.38 8.80 8.14
C THR A 64 22.51 9.78 7.36
N PHE A 65 22.93 11.03 7.22
CA PHE A 65 22.18 12.01 6.42
C PHE A 65 22.44 11.79 4.92
N LEU A 66 21.43 11.32 4.20
CA LEU A 66 21.55 10.83 2.81
C LEU A 66 21.08 11.83 1.74
N LEU A 67 20.70 13.07 2.11
CA LEU A 67 20.36 14.09 1.10
C LEU A 67 21.63 14.70 0.52
N SER A 68 22.12 14.14 -0.57
CA SER A 68 23.35 14.57 -1.22
C SER A 68 23.13 15.38 -2.50
N SER A 69 21.91 15.35 -3.07
CA SER A 69 21.65 15.97 -4.38
C SER A 69 20.30 16.68 -4.43
N SER A 70 20.21 17.74 -5.25
CA SER A 70 18.93 18.36 -5.60
C SER A 70 17.96 17.38 -6.26
N TYR A 71 18.47 16.35 -6.91
CA TYR A 71 17.67 15.27 -7.52
C TYR A 71 16.91 14.46 -6.46
N ASP A 72 17.53 14.18 -5.31
CA ASP A 72 16.91 13.46 -4.21
C ASP A 72 15.70 14.24 -3.66
N PHE A 73 15.80 15.57 -3.63
CA PHE A 73 14.71 16.43 -3.18
C PHE A 73 13.46 16.32 -4.10
N PHE A 74 13.65 16.31 -5.41
CA PHE A 74 12.55 16.11 -6.35
C PHE A 74 11.89 14.74 -6.24
N ILE A 75 12.70 13.69 -6.03
CA ILE A 75 12.18 12.33 -5.79
C ILE A 75 11.33 12.30 -4.52
N ILE A 76 11.81 12.92 -3.44
CA ILE A 76 11.09 12.96 -2.16
C ILE A 76 9.75 13.69 -2.32
N ILE A 77 9.72 14.84 -3.00
CA ILE A 77 8.46 15.57 -3.27
C ILE A 77 7.52 14.71 -4.11
N TYR A 78 8.02 14.07 -5.16
CA TYR A 78 7.21 13.20 -6.01
C TYR A 78 6.57 12.06 -5.19
N VAL A 79 7.36 11.36 -4.36
CA VAL A 79 6.87 10.27 -3.51
C VAL A 79 5.89 10.80 -2.46
N ALA A 80 6.16 11.94 -1.85
CA ALA A 80 5.28 12.55 -0.84
C ALA A 80 3.91 12.91 -1.43
N ILE A 81 3.86 13.47 -2.63
CA ILE A 81 2.59 13.90 -3.24
C ILE A 81 1.84 12.69 -3.82
N PHE A 82 2.47 11.91 -4.68
CA PHE A 82 1.79 10.87 -5.45
C PHE A 82 1.68 9.55 -4.71
N ALA A 83 2.77 9.03 -4.15
CA ALA A 83 2.77 7.74 -3.48
C ALA A 83 2.25 7.80 -2.04
N SER A 84 2.22 8.98 -1.41
CA SER A 84 1.64 9.16 -0.08
C SER A 84 0.28 9.83 -0.16
N ILE A 85 0.20 11.14 -0.34
CA ILE A 85 -1.06 11.89 -0.19
C ILE A 85 -2.13 11.39 -1.18
N ALA A 86 -1.83 11.36 -2.48
CA ALA A 86 -2.79 10.95 -3.50
C ALA A 86 -3.21 9.49 -3.38
N ALA A 87 -2.26 8.59 -3.11
CA ALA A 87 -2.53 7.16 -2.96
C ALA A 87 -3.39 6.87 -1.71
N TYR A 88 -3.06 7.46 -0.56
CA TYR A 88 -3.86 7.28 0.65
C TYR A 88 -5.25 7.90 0.53
N PHE A 89 -5.36 9.07 -0.08
CA PHE A 89 -6.67 9.68 -0.34
C PHE A 89 -7.54 8.79 -1.23
N ALA A 90 -6.99 8.27 -2.33
CA ALA A 90 -7.69 7.34 -3.20
C ALA A 90 -8.08 6.04 -2.49
N TRP A 91 -7.17 5.47 -1.67
CA TRP A 91 -7.43 4.29 -0.86
C TRP A 91 -8.56 4.52 0.15
N ASN A 92 -8.48 5.60 0.93
CA ASN A 92 -9.49 5.94 1.94
C ASN A 92 -10.87 6.11 1.31
N LYS A 93 -10.93 6.80 0.16
CA LYS A 93 -12.17 6.98 -0.60
C LYS A 93 -12.69 5.63 -1.13
N GLY A 94 -11.81 4.76 -1.62
CA GLY A 94 -12.18 3.41 -2.05
C GLY A 94 -12.76 2.59 -0.91
N VAL A 95 -12.08 2.53 0.24
CA VAL A 95 -12.56 1.81 1.43
C VAL A 95 -13.89 2.36 1.93
N TYR A 96 -14.06 3.68 1.90
CA TYR A 96 -15.32 4.32 2.29
C TYR A 96 -16.49 3.91 1.37
N LEU A 97 -16.27 3.92 0.05
CA LEU A 97 -17.33 3.66 -0.94
C LEU A 97 -17.71 2.18 -1.04
N ILE A 98 -16.72 1.28 -1.12
CA ILE A 98 -16.94 -0.15 -1.42
C ILE A 98 -16.56 -1.10 -0.29
N GLY A 99 -15.99 -0.58 0.79
CA GLY A 99 -15.52 -1.34 1.95
C GLY A 99 -14.12 -1.93 1.78
N PRO A 100 -13.45 -2.27 2.91
CA PRO A 100 -12.05 -2.71 2.91
C PRO A 100 -11.83 -4.02 2.15
N ASN A 101 -12.77 -4.97 2.24
CA ASN A 101 -12.65 -6.26 1.57
C ASN A 101 -12.65 -6.13 0.04
N ARG A 102 -13.56 -5.32 -0.51
CA ARG A 102 -13.62 -5.08 -1.96
C ARG A 102 -12.48 -4.19 -2.43
N ALA A 103 -12.13 -3.15 -1.66
CA ALA A 103 -10.97 -2.32 -1.96
C ALA A 103 -9.68 -3.14 -1.98
N GLY A 104 -9.53 -4.10 -1.06
CA GLY A 104 -8.38 -5.00 -1.00
C GLY A 104 -8.19 -5.85 -2.26
N LEU A 105 -9.25 -6.20 -2.97
CA LEU A 105 -9.12 -6.95 -4.23
C LEU A 105 -8.34 -6.18 -5.30
N PHE A 106 -8.42 -4.85 -5.31
CA PHE A 106 -7.67 -4.01 -6.25
C PHE A 106 -6.16 -4.02 -6.00
N LEU A 107 -5.70 -4.34 -4.78
CA LEU A 107 -4.27 -4.50 -4.49
C LEU A 107 -3.63 -5.65 -5.26
N HIS A 108 -4.41 -6.64 -5.66
CA HIS A 108 -3.91 -7.74 -6.49
C HIS A 108 -3.53 -7.32 -7.91
N PHE A 109 -3.93 -6.13 -8.37
CA PHE A 109 -3.47 -5.56 -9.63
C PHE A 109 -2.06 -4.96 -9.55
N ILE A 110 -1.52 -4.71 -8.35
CA ILE A 110 -0.17 -4.14 -8.18
C ILE A 110 0.90 -4.93 -8.94
N PRO A 111 1.00 -6.28 -8.83
CA PRO A 111 1.98 -7.04 -9.59
C PRO A 111 1.79 -6.96 -11.10
N VAL A 112 0.54 -6.82 -11.58
CA VAL A 112 0.23 -6.68 -13.00
C VAL A 112 0.77 -5.36 -13.53
N PHE A 113 0.48 -4.25 -12.84
CA PHE A 113 1.01 -2.94 -13.21
C PHE A 113 2.54 -2.89 -13.09
N ALA A 114 3.11 -3.48 -12.03
CA ALA A 114 4.56 -3.56 -11.86
C ALA A 114 5.22 -4.29 -13.04
N ALA A 115 4.67 -5.41 -13.50
CA ALA A 115 5.17 -6.13 -14.66
C ALA A 115 5.08 -5.30 -15.96
N ILE A 116 3.95 -4.60 -16.18
CA ILE A 116 3.79 -3.72 -17.35
C ILE A 116 4.86 -2.61 -17.35
N TRP A 117 5.09 -1.96 -16.21
CA TRP A 117 6.09 -0.91 -16.08
C TRP A 117 7.52 -1.44 -16.25
N ALA A 118 7.83 -2.62 -15.67
CA ALA A 118 9.14 -3.26 -15.81
C ALA A 118 9.45 -3.59 -17.27
N ILE A 119 8.50 -4.18 -17.99
CA ILE A 119 8.66 -4.50 -19.41
C ILE A 119 8.80 -3.23 -20.25
N THR A 120 7.97 -2.21 -19.98
CA THR A 120 7.91 -1.01 -20.84
C THR A 120 9.11 -0.07 -20.62
N PHE A 121 9.56 0.12 -19.37
CA PHE A 121 10.57 1.13 -19.03
C PHE A 121 11.95 0.54 -18.70
N LEU A 122 12.00 -0.71 -18.18
CA LEU A 122 13.26 -1.38 -17.87
C LEU A 122 13.71 -2.35 -18.96
N ASN A 123 12.94 -2.48 -20.06
CA ASN A 123 13.20 -3.45 -21.13
C ASN A 123 13.35 -4.90 -20.63
N GLU A 124 12.64 -5.27 -19.57
CA GLU A 124 12.64 -6.65 -19.11
C GLU A 124 11.95 -7.56 -20.13
N SER A 125 12.46 -8.79 -20.26
CA SER A 125 11.89 -9.76 -21.19
C SER A 125 10.52 -10.24 -20.70
N PHE A 126 9.53 -10.19 -21.60
CA PHE A 126 8.21 -10.76 -21.33
C PHE A 126 8.31 -12.28 -21.21
N ALA A 127 7.98 -12.83 -20.06
CA ALA A 127 8.07 -14.26 -19.79
C ALA A 127 6.68 -14.87 -19.53
N ILE A 128 6.53 -16.16 -19.81
CA ILE A 128 5.27 -16.90 -19.67
C ILE A 128 4.69 -16.80 -18.27
N PHE A 129 5.53 -16.73 -17.23
CA PHE A 129 5.05 -16.61 -15.85
C PHE A 129 4.25 -15.32 -15.58
N HIS A 130 4.49 -14.24 -16.35
CA HIS A 130 3.67 -13.02 -16.24
C HIS A 130 2.23 -13.28 -16.68
N ILE A 131 2.04 -14.01 -17.79
CA ILE A 131 0.70 -14.37 -18.30
C ILE A 131 -0.02 -15.27 -17.30
N VAL A 132 0.67 -16.30 -16.82
CA VAL A 132 0.11 -17.25 -15.84
C VAL A 132 -0.28 -16.53 -14.55
N GLY A 133 0.57 -15.62 -14.04
CA GLY A 133 0.29 -14.82 -12.85
C GLY A 133 -0.95 -13.93 -13.04
N VAL A 134 -1.02 -13.20 -14.15
CA VAL A 134 -2.19 -12.35 -14.48
C VAL A 134 -3.47 -13.18 -14.58
N PHE A 135 -3.40 -14.34 -15.23
CA PHE A 135 -4.56 -15.24 -15.35
C PHE A 135 -5.09 -15.68 -13.98
N PHE A 136 -4.22 -16.09 -13.06
CA PHE A 136 -4.63 -16.46 -11.70
C PHE A 136 -5.19 -15.30 -10.91
N ILE A 137 -4.61 -14.11 -11.04
CA ILE A 137 -5.10 -12.90 -10.38
C ILE A 137 -6.52 -12.57 -10.86
N ILE A 138 -6.76 -12.53 -12.16
CA ILE A 138 -8.07 -12.22 -12.73
C ILE A 138 -9.09 -13.28 -12.32
N THR A 139 -8.74 -14.55 -12.39
CA THR A 139 -9.62 -15.66 -11.99
C THR A 139 -9.99 -15.55 -10.51
N GLY A 140 -9.02 -15.26 -9.63
CA GLY A 140 -9.25 -15.06 -8.20
C GLY A 140 -10.20 -13.89 -7.91
N ILE A 141 -10.04 -12.76 -8.61
CA ILE A 141 -10.92 -11.59 -8.46
C ILE A 141 -12.34 -11.91 -8.91
N ILE A 142 -12.51 -12.60 -10.03
CA ILE A 142 -13.84 -12.98 -10.55
C ILE A 142 -14.54 -13.91 -9.56
N LEU A 143 -13.88 -14.96 -9.09
CA LEU A 143 -14.44 -15.91 -8.12
C LEU A 143 -14.84 -15.21 -6.81
N SER A 144 -13.98 -14.31 -6.34
CA SER A 144 -14.27 -13.52 -5.13
C SER A 144 -15.51 -12.64 -5.31
N ASN A 145 -15.64 -11.95 -6.45
CA ASN A 145 -16.81 -11.10 -6.72
C ASN A 145 -18.12 -11.89 -6.82
N ILE A 146 -18.12 -13.09 -7.41
CA ILE A 146 -19.29 -13.96 -7.51
C ILE A 146 -19.75 -14.35 -6.10
N ARG A 147 -18.82 -14.71 -5.23
CA ARG A 147 -19.13 -15.08 -3.84
C ARG A 147 -19.78 -13.93 -3.08
N PHE A 148 -19.24 -12.72 -3.15
CA PHE A 148 -19.81 -11.54 -2.50
C PHE A 148 -21.23 -11.22 -2.99
N LYS A 149 -21.51 -11.39 -4.28
CA LYS A 149 -22.84 -11.18 -4.86
C LYS A 149 -23.85 -12.20 -4.33
N ASN A 150 -23.45 -13.44 -4.19
CA ASN A 150 -24.33 -14.50 -3.65
C ASN A 150 -24.65 -14.28 -2.16
N GLU A 151 -23.68 -13.84 -1.37
CA GLU A 151 -23.89 -13.53 0.05
C GLU A 151 -24.87 -12.34 0.23
N GLN A 152 -24.83 -11.33 -0.62
CA GLN A 152 -25.78 -10.21 -0.58
C GLN A 152 -27.20 -10.63 -0.96
N ASN A 153 -27.35 -11.51 -1.95
CA ASN A 153 -28.66 -12.02 -2.37
C ASN A 153 -29.29 -12.96 -1.34
N SER A 154 -28.51 -13.55 -0.45
CA SER A 154 -29.00 -14.43 0.63
C SER A 154 -29.42 -13.67 1.87
N GLN A 155 -29.09 -12.38 1.98
CA GLN A 155 -29.47 -11.54 3.14
C GLN A 155 -30.66 -10.61 2.85
N ASN A 156 -31.16 -10.57 1.61
CA ASN A 156 -32.39 -9.89 1.18
C ASN A 156 -33.51 -10.91 1.00
#